data_0373792d4d19aa42939cf1221c2e1810
#
_entry.id   0373792d4d19aa42939cf1221c2e1810
#
_cell.length_a   1.000
_cell.length_b   1.000
_cell.length_c   1.000
_cell.angle_alpha   90.00
_cell.angle_beta   90.00
_cell.angle_gamma   90.00
#
_symmetry.space_group_name_H-M   'P 1'
#
loop_
_entity.id
_entity.type
_entity.pdbx_description
1 polymer ?
#
loop_
_entity_poly.entity_id
_entity_poly.type
_entity_poly.pdbx_seq_one_letter_code
_entity_poly.pdbx_strand_id
1 'polypeptide(L)'
;MREVLIELVTKHTPFDDTERAHTMSTLEFLRKNKNCTSTDNLKGHITASAWVLSPDRTETLLTHHKKLNRWLQLGGHIEDDATIQAAALREAVEESGIENIHLIQDSIFDIDVHFIPARNEVAEHYHYDIRFLLQAERTDFVISDESNELAWVKLTDIGNFVSEESVLRMCRKSKQVDAL
;
A
#
# COMPACT_ATOMS: atom_id res chain seq x y z
N MET A 1 -6.31 -16.29 6.39
CA MET A 1 -5.71 -15.21 5.56
C MET A 1 -5.64 -15.58 4.07
N ARG A 2 -4.83 -16.56 3.64
CA ARG A 2 -4.53 -16.85 2.21
C ARG A 2 -5.77 -17.03 1.31
N GLU A 3 -6.78 -17.81 1.71
CA GLU A 3 -7.99 -18.02 0.90
C GLU A 3 -8.80 -16.73 0.72
N VAL A 4 -8.84 -15.90 1.75
CA VAL A 4 -9.48 -14.56 1.69
C VAL A 4 -8.72 -13.66 0.72
N LEU A 5 -7.38 -13.68 0.73
CA LEU A 5 -6.55 -12.93 -0.23
C LEU A 5 -6.81 -13.36 -1.68
N ILE A 6 -6.88 -14.68 -1.92
CA ILE A 6 -7.21 -15.20 -3.26
C ILE A 6 -8.58 -14.69 -3.72
N GLU A 7 -9.58 -14.68 -2.84
CA GLU A 7 -10.92 -14.18 -3.16
C GLU A 7 -10.90 -12.67 -3.47
N LEU A 8 -10.25 -11.86 -2.62
CA LEU A 8 -10.12 -10.42 -2.81
C LEU A 8 -9.43 -10.08 -4.13
N VAL A 9 -8.25 -10.72 -4.40
CA VAL A 9 -7.49 -10.48 -5.64
C VAL A 9 -8.27 -10.94 -6.87
N THR A 10 -9.03 -12.03 -6.77
CA THR A 10 -9.88 -12.53 -7.89
C THR A 10 -11.01 -11.56 -8.22
N LYS A 11 -11.57 -10.87 -7.22
CA LYS A 11 -12.64 -9.88 -7.39
C LYS A 11 -12.13 -8.51 -7.84
N HIS A 12 -10.84 -8.26 -7.71
CA HIS A 12 -10.26 -6.97 -8.07
C HIS A 12 -10.34 -6.69 -9.57
N THR A 13 -10.71 -5.47 -9.92
CA THR A 13 -10.73 -4.97 -11.31
C THR A 13 -9.54 -4.05 -11.52
N PRO A 14 -8.50 -4.49 -12.26
CA PRO A 14 -7.31 -3.67 -12.52
C PRO A 14 -7.64 -2.41 -13.32
N PHE A 15 -6.98 -1.32 -13.01
CA PHE A 15 -7.15 -0.01 -13.66
C PHE A 15 -6.49 0.04 -15.06
N ASP A 16 -5.31 -0.57 -15.19
CA ASP A 16 -4.53 -0.59 -16.42
C ASP A 16 -3.89 -1.97 -16.66
N ASP A 17 -3.17 -2.11 -17.77
CA ASP A 17 -2.52 -3.38 -18.14
C ASP A 17 -1.35 -3.74 -17.21
N THR A 18 -0.67 -2.74 -16.63
CA THR A 18 0.40 -2.97 -15.64
C THR A 18 -0.19 -3.54 -14.35
N GLU A 19 -1.23 -2.93 -13.81
CA GLU A 19 -1.91 -3.46 -12.63
C GLU A 19 -2.53 -4.84 -12.90
N ARG A 20 -3.04 -5.08 -14.12
CA ARG A 20 -3.53 -6.40 -14.55
C ARG A 20 -2.43 -7.47 -14.47
N ALA A 21 -1.23 -7.16 -14.96
CA ALA A 21 -0.10 -8.08 -14.87
C ALA A 21 0.30 -8.34 -13.40
N HIS A 22 0.31 -7.31 -12.55
CA HIS A 22 0.58 -7.44 -11.12
C HIS A 22 -0.50 -8.26 -10.41
N THR A 23 -1.78 -8.04 -10.72
CA THR A 23 -2.90 -8.83 -10.19
C THR A 23 -2.76 -10.32 -10.52
N MET A 24 -2.43 -10.64 -11.77
CA MET A 24 -2.21 -12.02 -12.20
C MET A 24 -1.01 -12.66 -11.49
N SER A 25 0.10 -11.94 -11.37
CA SER A 25 1.30 -12.40 -10.67
C SER A 25 1.02 -12.65 -9.18
N THR A 26 0.30 -11.74 -8.53
CA THR A 26 -0.11 -11.88 -7.12
C THR A 26 -1.01 -13.09 -6.92
N LEU A 27 -1.98 -13.31 -7.80
CA LEU A 27 -2.86 -14.48 -7.74
C LEU A 27 -2.09 -15.80 -7.94
N GLU A 28 -1.14 -15.83 -8.87
CA GLU A 28 -0.27 -16.97 -9.08
C GLU A 28 0.61 -17.25 -7.85
N PHE A 29 1.21 -16.21 -7.27
CA PHE A 29 2.01 -16.30 -6.05
C PHE A 29 1.20 -16.86 -4.89
N LEU A 30 0.01 -16.32 -4.62
CA LEU A 30 -0.91 -16.78 -3.57
C LEU A 30 -1.28 -18.26 -3.73
N ARG A 31 -1.54 -18.73 -4.95
CA ARG A 31 -1.89 -20.13 -5.24
C ARG A 31 -0.73 -21.09 -4.97
N LYS A 32 0.50 -20.67 -5.24
CA LYS A 32 1.71 -21.49 -5.13
C LYS A 32 2.37 -21.48 -3.75
N ASN A 33 2.10 -20.46 -2.91
CA ASN A 33 2.81 -20.26 -1.65
C ASN A 33 1.84 -20.23 -0.46
N LYS A 34 1.92 -21.26 0.41
CA LYS A 34 1.06 -21.34 1.61
C LYS A 34 1.42 -20.30 2.66
N ASN A 35 2.71 -20.00 2.81
CA ASN A 35 3.28 -19.00 3.72
C ASN A 35 3.41 -17.62 3.02
N CYS A 36 2.37 -17.20 2.32
CA CYS A 36 2.39 -16.03 1.43
C CYS A 36 2.56 -14.68 2.17
N THR A 37 2.33 -14.62 3.47
CA THR A 37 2.48 -13.42 4.30
C THR A 37 3.77 -13.41 5.14
N SER A 38 4.49 -14.55 5.20
CA SER A 38 5.70 -14.66 6.01
C SER A 38 6.90 -14.02 5.32
N THR A 39 7.64 -13.21 6.06
CA THR A 39 8.92 -12.63 5.64
C THR A 39 10.01 -13.69 5.45
N ASP A 40 9.84 -14.92 6.01
CA ASP A 40 10.73 -16.06 5.80
C ASP A 40 10.59 -16.67 4.39
N ASN A 41 9.58 -16.29 3.63
CA ASN A 41 9.41 -16.75 2.27
C ASN A 41 10.40 -16.04 1.34
N LEU A 42 11.49 -16.73 0.98
CA LEU A 42 12.57 -16.18 0.15
C LEU A 42 12.16 -15.76 -1.26
N LYS A 43 11.00 -16.19 -1.74
CA LYS A 43 10.48 -15.75 -3.06
C LYS A 43 9.79 -14.40 -2.98
N GLY A 44 9.30 -14.05 -1.81
CA GLY A 44 8.54 -12.84 -1.54
C GLY A 44 7.35 -13.09 -0.62
N HIS A 45 6.64 -12.03 -0.30
CA HIS A 45 5.46 -12.08 0.57
C HIS A 45 4.48 -10.95 0.25
N ILE A 46 3.26 -11.12 0.73
CA ILE A 46 2.23 -10.08 0.64
C ILE A 46 2.54 -8.98 1.65
N THR A 47 2.42 -7.74 1.20
CA THR A 47 2.43 -6.54 2.04
C THR A 47 1.09 -5.83 1.97
N ALA A 48 0.81 -4.97 2.94
CA ALA A 48 -0.42 -4.21 3.04
C ALA A 48 -0.10 -2.72 3.09
N SER A 49 -0.64 -1.95 2.15
CA SER A 49 -0.40 -0.51 2.08
C SER A 49 -1.69 0.29 2.09
N ALA A 50 -1.57 1.54 2.49
CA ALA A 50 -2.65 2.50 2.65
C ALA A 50 -2.42 3.73 1.78
N TRP A 51 -3.35 4.00 0.86
CA TRP A 51 -3.48 5.30 0.22
C TRP A 51 -4.43 6.15 1.06
N VAL A 52 -3.85 7.04 1.89
CA VAL A 52 -4.60 7.81 2.87
C VAL A 52 -4.94 9.17 2.30
N LEU A 53 -6.22 9.46 2.13
CA LEU A 53 -6.72 10.77 1.72
C LEU A 53 -6.95 11.69 2.93
N SER A 54 -6.78 12.98 2.71
CA SER A 54 -7.18 14.04 3.65
C SER A 54 -8.69 14.06 3.87
N PRO A 55 -9.20 14.76 4.90
CA PRO A 55 -10.64 14.85 5.16
C PRO A 55 -11.45 15.41 3.98
N ASP A 56 -10.87 16.33 3.22
CA ASP A 56 -11.47 16.94 2.03
C ASP A 56 -11.13 16.21 0.72
N ARG A 57 -10.34 15.11 0.80
CA ARG A 57 -9.88 14.26 -0.30
C ARG A 57 -9.05 14.98 -1.37
N THR A 58 -8.50 16.15 -1.07
CA THR A 58 -7.67 16.90 -2.02
C THR A 58 -6.19 16.54 -1.97
N GLU A 59 -5.77 15.91 -0.86
CA GLU A 59 -4.38 15.52 -0.58
C GLU A 59 -4.27 14.06 -0.21
N THR A 60 -3.08 13.49 -0.37
CA THR A 60 -2.72 12.17 0.16
C THR A 60 -1.51 12.28 1.07
N LEU A 61 -1.46 11.42 2.09
CA LEU A 61 -0.32 11.34 3.00
C LEU A 61 0.77 10.46 2.40
N LEU A 62 1.96 11.01 2.25
CA LEU A 62 3.16 10.29 1.83
C LEU A 62 4.22 10.30 2.91
N THR A 63 4.98 9.22 2.97
CA THR A 63 6.19 9.10 3.80
C THR A 63 7.45 9.21 2.94
N HIS A 64 8.44 10.00 3.39
CA HIS A 64 9.80 9.94 2.88
C HIS A 64 10.54 8.83 3.62
N HIS A 65 10.49 7.63 3.03
CA HIS A 65 10.95 6.40 3.67
C HIS A 65 12.48 6.40 3.88
N LYS A 66 12.94 6.24 5.12
CA LYS A 66 14.36 6.33 5.53
C LYS A 66 15.28 5.41 4.74
N LYS A 67 14.91 4.13 4.62
CA LYS A 67 15.77 3.10 4.00
C LYS A 67 15.81 3.23 2.47
N LEU A 68 14.70 3.65 1.84
CA LEU A 68 14.56 3.73 0.38
C LEU A 68 14.89 5.12 -0.16
N ASN A 69 14.92 6.14 0.70
CA ASN A 69 15.19 7.54 0.37
C ASN A 69 14.30 8.05 -0.78
N ARG A 70 13.01 7.76 -0.71
CA ARG A 70 11.98 8.18 -1.66
C ARG A 70 10.63 8.35 -0.99
N TRP A 71 9.75 9.12 -1.63
CA TRP A 71 8.38 9.31 -1.19
C TRP A 71 7.50 8.15 -1.65
N LEU A 72 6.74 7.57 -0.71
CA LEU A 72 5.87 6.42 -0.93
C LEU A 72 4.57 6.58 -0.13
N GLN A 73 3.58 5.75 -0.42
CA GLN A 73 2.42 5.54 0.44
C GLN A 73 2.87 4.86 1.76
N LEU A 74 2.02 4.95 2.78
CA LEU A 74 2.20 4.23 4.05
C LEU A 74 1.95 2.73 3.85
N GLY A 75 2.60 1.88 4.65
CA GLY A 75 2.36 0.44 4.60
C GLY A 75 3.58 -0.41 4.95
N GLY A 76 3.33 -1.70 5.21
CA GLY A 76 4.35 -2.64 5.63
C GLY A 76 3.91 -4.10 5.61
N HIS A 77 4.48 -4.89 6.50
CA HIS A 77 4.24 -6.32 6.57
C HIS A 77 2.93 -6.64 7.29
N ILE A 78 2.36 -7.80 6.94
CA ILE A 78 1.24 -8.38 7.69
C ILE A 78 1.86 -9.12 8.89
N GLU A 79 1.40 -8.80 10.07
CA GLU A 79 1.79 -9.45 11.33
C GLU A 79 0.66 -10.36 11.84
N ASP A 80 0.26 -10.21 13.11
CA ASP A 80 -0.85 -10.94 13.71
C ASP A 80 -2.22 -10.32 13.40
N ASP A 81 -2.32 -9.62 12.26
CA ASP A 81 -3.53 -8.94 11.84
C ASP A 81 -4.64 -9.92 11.44
N ALA A 82 -5.88 -9.64 11.85
CA ALA A 82 -7.03 -10.48 11.54
C ALA A 82 -7.38 -10.49 10.04
N THR A 83 -7.15 -9.35 9.35
CA THR A 83 -7.37 -9.16 7.92
C THR A 83 -6.27 -8.31 7.31
N ILE A 84 -6.13 -8.36 5.98
CA ILE A 84 -5.17 -7.50 5.28
C ILE A 84 -5.56 -6.02 5.36
N GLN A 85 -6.84 -5.70 5.44
CA GLN A 85 -7.33 -4.34 5.64
C GLN A 85 -6.91 -3.82 7.03
N ALA A 86 -6.96 -4.68 8.06
CA ALA A 86 -6.50 -4.33 9.40
C ALA A 86 -4.99 -4.05 9.42
N ALA A 87 -4.20 -4.82 8.68
CA ALA A 87 -2.76 -4.57 8.51
C ALA A 87 -2.50 -3.20 7.86
N ALA A 88 -3.16 -2.88 6.74
CA ALA A 88 -3.02 -1.59 6.09
C ALA A 88 -3.42 -0.41 7.00
N LEU A 89 -4.49 -0.58 7.77
CA LEU A 89 -4.94 0.43 8.74
C LEU A 89 -3.94 0.59 9.90
N ARG A 90 -3.42 -0.52 10.47
CA ARG A 90 -2.41 -0.49 11.54
C ARG A 90 -1.16 0.25 11.06
N GLU A 91 -0.62 -0.11 9.90
CA GLU A 91 0.55 0.54 9.31
C GLU A 91 0.32 2.05 9.11
N ALA A 92 -0.86 2.44 8.58
CA ALA A 92 -1.20 3.85 8.41
C ALA A 92 -1.21 4.62 9.74
N VAL A 93 -1.74 4.01 10.82
CA VAL A 93 -1.76 4.61 12.16
C VAL A 93 -0.36 4.67 12.76
N GLU A 94 0.42 3.59 12.69
CA GLU A 94 1.76 3.50 13.26
C GLU A 94 2.74 4.47 12.60
N GLU A 95 2.71 4.57 11.28
CA GLU A 95 3.63 5.46 10.55
C GLU A 95 3.23 6.94 10.65
N SER A 96 1.94 7.25 10.80
CA SER A 96 1.46 8.64 10.82
C SER A 96 1.09 9.18 12.19
N GLY A 97 0.82 8.34 13.18
CA GLY A 97 0.27 8.75 14.47
C GLY A 97 -1.16 9.28 14.40
N ILE A 98 -1.84 9.16 13.25
CA ILE A 98 -3.24 9.57 13.08
C ILE A 98 -4.14 8.42 13.51
N GLU A 99 -4.81 8.53 14.67
CA GLU A 99 -5.67 7.47 15.19
C GLU A 99 -7.00 7.32 14.42
N ASN A 100 -7.53 8.43 13.89
CA ASN A 100 -8.83 8.47 13.23
C ASN A 100 -8.67 8.34 11.71
N ILE A 101 -8.30 7.14 11.27
CA ILE A 101 -8.25 6.73 9.85
C ILE A 101 -9.25 5.60 9.66
N HIS A 102 -9.98 5.61 8.56
CA HIS A 102 -10.92 4.55 8.22
C HIS A 102 -10.83 4.16 6.74
N LEU A 103 -11.23 2.93 6.43
CA LEU A 103 -11.38 2.46 5.06
C LEU A 103 -12.54 3.19 4.37
N ILE A 104 -12.32 3.67 3.16
CA ILE A 104 -13.41 4.19 2.31
C ILE A 104 -14.19 3.02 1.72
N GLN A 105 -13.51 1.90 1.45
CA GLN A 105 -14.09 0.67 0.91
C GLN A 105 -13.30 -0.56 1.34
N ASP A 106 -13.97 -1.70 1.50
CA ASP A 106 -13.33 -2.97 1.89
C ASP A 106 -12.60 -3.67 0.73
N SER A 107 -12.89 -3.27 -0.51
CA SER A 107 -12.26 -3.85 -1.71
C SER A 107 -10.84 -3.30 -1.90
N ILE A 108 -10.03 -4.09 -2.60
CA ILE A 108 -8.68 -3.67 -2.98
C ILE A 108 -8.77 -2.41 -3.85
N PHE A 109 -7.95 -1.42 -3.51
CA PHE A 109 -7.81 -0.19 -4.27
C PHE A 109 -6.79 -0.33 -5.40
N ASP A 110 -5.62 -0.94 -5.12
CA ASP A 110 -4.53 -1.10 -6.09
C ASP A 110 -3.68 -2.33 -5.76
N ILE A 111 -3.05 -2.93 -6.77
CA ILE A 111 -2.09 -4.03 -6.60
C ILE A 111 -0.80 -3.68 -7.34
N ASP A 112 0.31 -3.79 -6.62
CA ASP A 112 1.65 -3.63 -7.19
C ASP A 112 2.54 -4.82 -6.86
N VAL A 113 3.51 -5.11 -7.74
CA VAL A 113 4.54 -6.12 -7.49
C VAL A 113 5.88 -5.47 -7.78
N HIS A 114 6.72 -5.39 -6.78
CA HIS A 114 8.03 -4.79 -6.92
C HIS A 114 9.13 -5.62 -6.28
N PHE A 115 10.31 -5.51 -6.88
CA PHE A 115 11.51 -6.21 -6.45
C PHE A 115 12.18 -5.46 -5.30
N ILE A 116 12.54 -6.19 -4.25
CA ILE A 116 13.32 -5.72 -3.13
C ILE A 116 14.74 -6.28 -3.29
N PRO A 117 15.75 -5.44 -3.54
CA PRO A 117 17.13 -5.90 -3.66
C PRO A 117 17.67 -6.42 -2.33
N ALA A 118 18.61 -7.36 -2.40
CA ALA A 118 19.30 -7.86 -1.21
C ALA A 118 19.94 -6.72 -0.42
N ARG A 119 19.77 -6.75 0.92
CA ARG A 119 20.33 -5.75 1.82
C ARG A 119 20.70 -6.39 3.17
N ASN A 120 21.94 -6.21 3.61
CA ASN A 120 22.47 -6.82 4.82
C ASN A 120 22.25 -8.36 4.79
N GLU A 121 21.55 -8.90 5.78
CA GLU A 121 21.23 -10.33 5.91
C GLU A 121 19.92 -10.72 5.20
N VAL A 122 19.20 -9.75 4.63
CA VAL A 122 17.93 -9.99 3.92
C VAL A 122 18.23 -10.26 2.45
N ALA A 123 17.88 -11.46 1.97
CA ALA A 123 18.00 -11.81 0.56
C ALA A 123 17.03 -11.00 -0.32
N GLU A 124 17.37 -10.90 -1.60
CA GLU A 124 16.44 -10.31 -2.59
C GLU A 124 15.13 -11.11 -2.67
N HIS A 125 14.02 -10.39 -2.80
CA HIS A 125 12.70 -11.00 -2.87
C HIS A 125 11.68 -10.05 -3.50
N TYR A 126 10.44 -10.50 -3.67
CA TYR A 126 9.36 -9.66 -4.18
C TYR A 126 8.38 -9.29 -3.07
N HIS A 127 7.95 -8.04 -3.05
CA HIS A 127 6.73 -7.62 -2.36
C HIS A 127 5.57 -7.67 -3.34
N TYR A 128 4.50 -8.33 -2.91
CA TYR A 128 3.18 -8.34 -3.57
C TYR A 128 2.29 -7.43 -2.75
N ASP A 129 2.27 -6.15 -3.12
CA ASP A 129 1.70 -5.09 -2.31
C ASP A 129 0.21 -4.90 -2.64
N ILE A 130 -0.65 -5.16 -1.65
CA ILE A 130 -2.10 -4.99 -1.75
C ILE A 130 -2.46 -3.71 -1.01
N ARG A 131 -3.05 -2.76 -1.74
CA ARG A 131 -3.25 -1.39 -1.30
C ARG A 131 -4.72 -1.09 -1.11
N PHE A 132 -5.04 -0.38 -0.02
CA PHE A 132 -6.39 0.02 0.33
C PHE A 132 -6.53 1.53 0.32
N LEU A 133 -7.76 2.01 0.04
CA LEU A 133 -8.11 3.41 0.06
C LEU A 133 -8.69 3.76 1.43
N LEU A 134 -8.00 4.67 2.12
CA LEU A 134 -8.35 5.13 3.46
C LEU A 134 -8.57 6.64 3.45
N GLN A 135 -9.27 7.13 4.48
CA GLN A 135 -9.46 8.55 4.71
C GLN A 135 -9.15 8.87 6.18
N ALA A 136 -8.37 9.93 6.39
CA ALA A 136 -8.14 10.50 7.71
C ALA A 136 -9.26 11.51 8.05
N GLU A 137 -9.64 11.60 9.33
CA GLU A 137 -10.60 12.61 9.81
C GLU A 137 -9.92 13.95 10.14
N ARG A 138 -8.58 13.95 10.25
CA ARG A 138 -7.77 15.15 10.55
C ARG A 138 -6.39 15.02 9.88
N THR A 139 -5.65 16.13 9.83
CA THR A 139 -4.36 16.21 9.12
C THR A 139 -3.14 16.27 10.04
N ASP A 140 -3.32 16.36 11.36
CA ASP A 140 -2.21 16.35 12.32
C ASP A 140 -1.55 14.98 12.34
N PHE A 141 -0.24 14.91 12.13
CA PHE A 141 0.52 13.65 12.15
C PHE A 141 1.76 13.74 13.05
N VAL A 142 2.31 12.58 13.37
CA VAL A 142 3.58 12.43 14.10
C VAL A 142 4.49 11.56 13.24
N ILE A 143 5.73 12.02 13.02
CA ILE A 143 6.70 11.28 12.21
C ILE A 143 7.21 10.09 13.01
N SER A 144 7.09 8.89 12.45
CA SER A 144 7.61 7.65 13.04
C SER A 144 9.14 7.53 12.85
N ASP A 145 9.76 6.58 13.57
CA ASP A 145 11.20 6.31 13.43
C ASP A 145 11.59 5.71 12.05
N GLU A 146 10.64 5.24 11.28
CA GLU A 146 10.86 4.67 9.93
C GLU A 146 10.93 5.73 8.83
N SER A 147 10.44 6.93 9.10
CA SER A 147 10.34 8.03 8.15
C SER A 147 11.35 9.13 8.42
N ASN A 148 11.87 9.76 7.36
CA ASN A 148 12.59 11.03 7.46
C ASN A 148 11.60 12.20 7.57
N GLU A 149 10.47 12.09 6.86
CA GLU A 149 9.46 13.13 6.75
C GLU A 149 8.10 12.50 6.38
N LEU A 150 7.03 13.14 6.79
CA LEU A 150 5.66 12.90 6.32
C LEU A 150 5.11 14.19 5.71
N ALA A 151 4.35 14.08 4.64
CA ALA A 151 3.73 15.24 4.03
C ALA A 151 2.35 14.91 3.45
N TRP A 152 1.38 15.81 3.68
CA TRP A 152 0.17 15.89 2.88
C TRP A 152 0.52 16.52 1.54
N VAL A 153 0.34 15.78 0.47
CA VAL A 153 0.68 16.21 -0.89
C VAL A 153 -0.61 16.31 -1.70
N LYS A 154 -0.84 17.47 -2.30
CA LYS A 154 -1.98 17.67 -3.19
C LYS A 154 -1.98 16.67 -4.33
N LEU A 155 -3.13 16.06 -4.61
CA LEU A 155 -3.27 15.11 -5.72
C LEU A 155 -2.88 15.71 -7.09
N THR A 156 -2.94 17.05 -7.22
CA THR A 156 -2.46 17.76 -8.42
C THR A 156 -0.95 17.83 -8.53
N ASP A 157 -0.23 17.74 -7.42
CA ASP A 157 1.19 18.02 -7.31
C ASP A 157 2.05 16.76 -7.07
N ILE A 158 1.40 15.58 -7.00
CA ILE A 158 2.05 14.28 -6.74
C ILE A 158 3.27 14.04 -7.64
N GLY A 159 3.17 14.38 -8.92
CA GLY A 159 4.27 14.21 -9.88
C GLY A 159 5.54 15.02 -9.58
N ASN A 160 5.48 16.00 -8.64
CA ASN A 160 6.65 16.74 -8.17
C ASN A 160 7.39 16.00 -7.04
N PHE A 161 6.74 15.04 -6.37
CA PHE A 161 7.25 14.27 -5.24
C PHE A 161 7.71 12.87 -5.64
N VAL A 162 6.96 12.23 -6.55
CA VAL A 162 7.18 10.84 -6.95
C VAL A 162 7.23 10.70 -8.46
N SER A 163 8.02 9.73 -8.91
CA SER A 163 8.10 9.31 -10.31
C SER A 163 7.63 7.86 -10.50
N GLU A 164 7.39 7.14 -9.42
CA GLU A 164 6.93 5.76 -9.45
C GLU A 164 5.51 5.66 -10.01
N GLU A 165 5.40 4.96 -11.14
CA GLU A 165 4.14 4.83 -11.87
C GLU A 165 3.01 4.21 -11.03
N SER A 166 3.33 3.31 -10.11
CA SER A 166 2.34 2.70 -9.22
C SER A 166 1.71 3.72 -8.25
N VAL A 167 2.47 4.71 -7.78
CA VAL A 167 1.96 5.81 -6.94
C VAL A 167 1.15 6.80 -7.78
N LEU A 168 1.63 7.15 -8.98
CA LEU A 168 0.90 7.99 -9.92
C LEU A 168 -0.42 7.35 -10.35
N ARG A 169 -0.47 6.02 -10.50
CA ARG A 169 -1.69 5.25 -10.78
C ARG A 169 -2.71 5.41 -9.65
N MET A 170 -2.31 5.25 -8.38
CA MET A 170 -3.21 5.47 -7.24
C MET A 170 -3.78 6.89 -7.22
N CYS A 171 -2.96 7.89 -7.51
CA CYS A 171 -3.43 9.26 -7.65
C CYS A 171 -4.49 9.43 -8.76
N ARG A 172 -4.33 8.77 -9.92
CA ARG A 172 -5.34 8.79 -11.00
C ARG A 172 -6.64 8.10 -10.59
N LYS A 173 -6.52 6.97 -9.87
CA LYS A 173 -7.66 6.20 -9.35
C LYS A 173 -8.45 6.99 -8.31
N SER A 174 -7.78 7.66 -7.37
CA SER A 174 -8.47 8.45 -6.33
C SER A 174 -9.32 9.59 -6.90
N LYS A 175 -8.91 10.20 -8.01
CA LYS A 175 -9.72 11.23 -8.70
C LYS A 175 -11.02 10.69 -9.32
N GLN A 176 -11.16 9.37 -9.46
CA GLN A 176 -12.39 8.75 -10.00
C GLN A 176 -13.36 8.35 -8.87
N VAL A 177 -12.88 8.21 -7.64
CA VAL A 177 -13.72 7.83 -6.49
C VAL A 177 -14.67 8.96 -6.09
N ASP A 178 -14.30 10.21 -6.31
CA ASP A 178 -15.14 11.37 -6.03
C ASP A 178 -16.25 11.60 -7.08
N ALA A 179 -16.27 10.79 -8.14
CA ALA A 179 -17.28 10.85 -9.21
C ALA A 179 -18.45 9.85 -9.01
N LEU A 180 -18.45 9.09 -7.89
CA LEU A 180 -19.51 8.16 -7.49
C LEU A 180 -20.29 8.71 -6.30
#